data_846260457657d35f260c8ff6885f8c65
#
_entry.id   846260457657d35f260c8ff6885f8c65
#
_cell.length_a   1.000
_cell.length_b   1.000
_cell.length_c   1.000
_cell.angle_alpha   90.00
_cell.angle_beta   90.00
_cell.angle_gamma   90.00
#
_symmetry.space_group_name_H-M   'P 1'
#
loop_
_entity.id
_entity.type
_entity.pdbx_description
1 polymer ?
#
loop_
_entity_poly.entity_id
_entity_poly.type
_entity_poly.pdbx_seq_one_letter_code
_entity_poly.pdbx_strand_id
1 'polypeptide(L)'
;MKIRFAITLISILFLTAGCKTIQNKTDEVVEKENKKYGLFVGGDVNKMKLELGAPNEDMLNDIGNEVLIYKTKKYGVPCERRFEVNASGTIIAFSSSGCF
;
A
#
# COMPACT_ATOMS: atom_id res chain seq x y z
N MET A 1 9.40 -42.24 24.81
CA MET A 1 8.42 -41.83 23.80
C MET A 1 7.86 -40.42 24.04
N LYS A 2 7.48 -40.06 25.23
CA LYS A 2 6.93 -38.74 25.54
C LYS A 2 7.91 -37.56 25.33
N ILE A 3 9.20 -37.77 25.54
CA ILE A 3 10.26 -36.76 25.37
C ILE A 3 10.47 -36.40 23.89
N ARG A 4 10.35 -37.36 22.97
CA ARG A 4 10.51 -37.14 21.53
C ARG A 4 9.38 -36.27 20.93
N PHE A 5 8.17 -36.44 21.44
CA PHE A 5 7.01 -35.64 21.01
C PHE A 5 7.12 -34.18 21.45
N ALA A 6 7.64 -33.92 22.66
CA ALA A 6 7.85 -32.58 23.18
C ALA A 6 8.91 -31.81 22.36
N ILE A 7 10.00 -32.45 21.95
CA ILE A 7 11.06 -31.85 21.15
C ILE A 7 10.55 -31.49 19.75
N THR A 8 9.72 -32.32 19.14
CA THR A 8 9.16 -32.08 17.82
C THR A 8 8.19 -30.89 17.83
N LEU A 9 7.38 -30.76 18.86
CA LEU A 9 6.45 -29.64 19.07
C LEU A 9 7.18 -28.31 19.26
N ILE A 10 8.30 -28.29 19.98
CA ILE A 10 9.12 -27.09 20.22
C ILE A 10 9.78 -26.64 18.91
N SER A 11 10.23 -27.55 18.05
CA SER A 11 10.81 -27.22 16.74
C SER A 11 9.81 -26.54 15.79
N ILE A 12 8.56 -27.00 15.78
CA ILE A 12 7.49 -26.41 14.96
C ILE A 12 7.13 -25.00 15.44
N LEU A 13 7.13 -24.76 16.74
CA LEU A 13 6.90 -23.43 17.32
C LEU A 13 7.98 -22.42 16.95
N PHE A 14 9.24 -22.86 16.86
CA PHE A 14 10.35 -21.98 16.44
C PHE A 14 10.23 -21.52 14.99
N LEU A 15 9.79 -22.39 14.08
CA LEU A 15 9.57 -22.08 12.67
C LEU A 15 8.46 -21.06 12.45
N THR A 16 7.36 -21.12 13.21
CA THR A 16 6.25 -20.17 13.13
C THR A 16 6.62 -18.78 13.66
N ALA A 17 7.46 -18.67 14.67
CA ALA A 17 7.92 -17.40 15.21
C ALA A 17 8.82 -16.63 14.21
N GLY A 18 9.66 -17.32 13.42
CA GLY A 18 10.50 -16.71 12.40
C GLY A 18 9.71 -16.08 11.27
N CYS A 19 8.63 -16.72 10.80
CA CYS A 19 7.78 -16.20 9.74
C CYS A 19 7.02 -14.92 10.16
N LYS A 20 6.56 -14.81 11.40
CA LYS A 20 5.88 -13.62 11.91
C LYS A 20 6.79 -12.38 11.95
N THR A 21 8.06 -12.54 12.27
CA THR A 21 9.01 -11.43 12.34
C THR A 21 9.27 -10.80 10.98
N ILE A 22 9.32 -11.60 9.90
CA ILE A 22 9.53 -11.12 8.54
C ILE A 22 8.29 -10.36 8.03
N GLN A 23 7.09 -10.86 8.29
CA GLN A 23 5.83 -10.19 7.94
C GLN A 23 5.69 -8.82 8.61
N ASN A 24 6.03 -8.69 9.88
CA ASN A 24 5.93 -7.42 10.61
C ASN A 24 6.80 -6.33 10.01
N LYS A 25 8.01 -6.65 9.54
CA LYS A 25 8.90 -5.67 8.91
C LYS A 25 8.36 -5.18 7.55
N THR A 26 7.76 -6.07 6.77
CA THR A 26 7.15 -5.72 5.48
C THR A 26 5.92 -4.85 5.68
N ASP A 27 5.08 -5.17 6.67
CA ASP A 27 3.89 -4.40 7.02
C ASP A 27 4.23 -2.98 7.48
N GLU A 28 5.30 -2.79 8.26
CA GLU A 28 5.77 -1.46 8.70
C GLU A 28 6.15 -0.56 7.52
N VAL A 29 6.86 -1.08 6.52
CA VAL A 29 7.26 -0.33 5.33
C VAL A 29 6.03 0.09 4.51
N VAL A 30 5.08 -0.81 4.30
CA VAL A 30 3.84 -0.55 3.58
C VAL A 30 2.98 0.49 4.31
N GLU A 31 2.86 0.40 5.63
CA GLU A 31 2.13 1.38 6.45
C GLU A 31 2.73 2.78 6.35
N LYS A 32 4.05 2.93 6.37
CA LYS A 32 4.72 4.23 6.22
C LYS A 32 4.43 4.88 4.87
N GLU A 33 4.48 4.12 3.78
CA GLU A 33 4.17 4.61 2.45
C GLU A 33 2.69 4.98 2.32
N ASN A 34 1.78 4.14 2.77
CA ASN A 34 0.35 4.40 2.75
C ASN A 34 -0.01 5.63 3.59
N LYS A 35 0.62 5.82 4.73
CA LYS A 35 0.43 7.01 5.57
C LYS A 35 0.86 8.28 4.85
N LYS A 36 2.00 8.26 4.17
CA LYS A 36 2.51 9.40 3.39
C LYS A 36 1.53 9.81 2.29
N TYR A 37 1.07 8.86 1.48
CA TYR A 37 0.13 9.12 0.39
C TYR A 37 -1.29 9.38 0.89
N GLY A 38 -1.70 8.75 1.98
CA GLY A 38 -2.99 8.99 2.60
C GLY A 38 -3.17 10.41 3.14
N LEU A 39 -2.08 11.13 3.42
CA LEU A 39 -2.13 12.53 3.85
C LEU A 39 -2.68 13.47 2.77
N PHE A 40 -2.64 13.07 1.50
CA PHE A 40 -3.25 13.85 0.43
C PHE A 40 -4.77 13.82 0.45
N VAL A 41 -5.39 12.82 1.09
CA VAL A 41 -6.85 12.71 1.20
C VAL A 41 -7.40 13.90 2.00
N GLY A 42 -8.41 14.56 1.46
CA GLY A 42 -8.95 15.80 2.01
C GLY A 42 -8.28 17.07 1.48
N GLY A 43 -7.20 16.93 0.71
CA GLY A 43 -6.45 18.04 0.15
C GLY A 43 -6.81 18.35 -1.31
N ASP A 44 -6.16 19.38 -1.84
CA ASP A 44 -6.33 19.84 -3.21
C ASP A 44 -5.50 18.97 -4.17
N VAL A 45 -6.12 18.52 -5.25
CA VAL A 45 -5.47 17.74 -6.30
C VAL A 45 -4.30 18.48 -6.96
N ASN A 46 -4.40 19.79 -7.12
CA ASN A 46 -3.34 20.59 -7.73
C ASN A 46 -2.07 20.61 -6.86
N LYS A 47 -2.20 20.67 -5.55
CA LYS A 47 -1.07 20.57 -4.63
C LYS A 47 -0.40 19.21 -4.71
N MET A 48 -1.18 18.14 -4.80
CA MET A 48 -0.65 16.79 -4.98
C MET A 48 0.12 16.66 -6.30
N LYS A 49 -0.41 17.20 -7.40
CA LYS A 49 0.27 17.20 -8.71
C LYS A 49 1.58 17.97 -8.69
N LEU A 50 1.67 19.02 -7.89
CA LEU A 50 2.93 19.75 -7.72
C LEU A 50 4.00 18.90 -7.02
N GLU A 51 3.61 18.06 -6.07
CA GLU A 51 4.54 17.20 -5.35
C GLU A 51 4.87 15.90 -6.09
N LEU A 52 3.87 15.25 -6.68
CA LEU A 52 4.04 13.95 -7.33
C LEU A 52 4.27 14.04 -8.83
N GLY A 53 4.00 15.19 -9.44
CA GLY A 53 4.03 15.34 -10.88
C GLY A 53 2.73 14.90 -11.54
N ALA A 54 2.75 14.78 -12.88
CA ALA A 54 1.61 14.32 -13.63
C ALA A 54 1.35 12.83 -13.43
N PRO A 55 0.08 12.40 -13.34
CA PRO A 55 -0.24 10.98 -13.22
C PRO A 55 0.06 10.23 -14.53
N ASN A 56 0.29 8.93 -14.41
CA ASN A 56 0.48 8.07 -15.58
C ASN A 56 -0.82 7.87 -16.35
N GLU A 57 -1.94 7.82 -15.64
CA GLU A 57 -3.27 7.69 -16.20
C GLU A 57 -4.25 8.59 -15.46
N ASP A 58 -5.26 9.05 -16.17
CA ASP A 58 -6.34 9.88 -15.65
C ASP A 58 -7.63 9.37 -16.29
N MET A 59 -8.58 8.93 -15.48
CA MET A 59 -9.84 8.36 -15.96
C MET A 59 -11.00 8.78 -15.06
N LEU A 60 -12.22 8.60 -15.57
CA LEU A 60 -13.44 8.81 -14.79
C LEU A 60 -13.95 7.45 -14.28
N ASN A 61 -14.43 7.42 -13.04
CA ASN A 61 -15.09 6.24 -12.50
C ASN A 61 -16.58 6.25 -12.80
N ASP A 62 -17.31 5.22 -12.32
CA ASP A 62 -18.73 5.03 -12.62
C ASP A 62 -19.63 6.16 -12.10
N ILE A 63 -19.20 6.87 -11.06
CA ILE A 63 -19.94 7.99 -10.47
C ILE A 63 -19.49 9.37 -11.01
N GLY A 64 -18.58 9.37 -12.00
CA GLY A 64 -18.11 10.59 -12.65
C GLY A 64 -16.98 11.31 -11.96
N ASN A 65 -16.40 10.75 -10.91
CA ASN A 65 -15.21 11.31 -10.27
C ASN A 65 -13.94 10.95 -11.06
N GLU A 66 -12.96 11.84 -11.01
CA GLU A 66 -11.66 11.65 -11.63
C GLU A 66 -10.82 10.68 -10.80
N VAL A 67 -10.17 9.73 -11.44
CA VAL A 67 -9.22 8.82 -10.80
C VAL A 67 -7.85 9.01 -11.41
N LEU A 68 -6.90 9.47 -10.61
CA LEU A 68 -5.51 9.67 -11.00
C LEU A 68 -4.70 8.44 -10.61
N ILE A 69 -3.97 7.88 -11.58
CA ILE A 69 -3.19 6.66 -11.37
C ILE A 69 -1.71 6.96 -11.54
N TYR A 70 -0.94 6.72 -10.48
CA TYR A 70 0.51 6.81 -10.46
C TYR A 70 1.11 5.41 -10.43
N LYS A 71 1.95 5.11 -11.42
CA LYS A 71 2.59 3.80 -11.54
C LYS A 71 4.08 3.92 -11.26
N THR A 72 4.59 3.04 -10.43
CA THR A 72 6.02 2.89 -10.16
C THR A 72 6.39 1.42 -10.19
N LYS A 73 7.70 1.12 -10.28
CA LYS A 73 8.22 -0.23 -10.17
C LYS A 73 9.28 -0.28 -9.08
N LYS A 74 9.23 -1.32 -8.27
CA LYS A 74 10.25 -1.60 -7.28
C LYS A 74 10.62 -3.08 -7.38
N TYR A 75 11.91 -3.34 -7.64
CA TYR A 75 12.41 -4.70 -7.87
C TYR A 75 11.66 -5.46 -8.98
N GLY A 76 11.25 -4.76 -10.03
CA GLY A 76 10.49 -5.34 -11.13
C GLY A 76 9.01 -5.58 -10.85
N VAL A 77 8.54 -5.30 -9.64
CA VAL A 77 7.12 -5.44 -9.26
C VAL A 77 6.41 -4.10 -9.47
N PRO A 78 5.35 -4.06 -10.29
CA PRO A 78 4.60 -2.83 -10.50
C PRO A 78 3.80 -2.44 -9.26
N CYS A 79 3.86 -1.14 -8.92
CA CYS A 79 3.07 -0.54 -7.85
C CYS A 79 2.15 0.50 -8.47
N GLU A 80 0.87 0.44 -8.16
CA GLU A 80 -0.14 1.35 -8.65
C GLU A 80 -0.80 2.05 -7.48
N ARG A 81 -0.79 3.40 -7.52
CA ARG A 81 -1.47 4.24 -6.52
C ARG A 81 -2.58 5.01 -7.20
N ARG A 82 -3.78 4.96 -6.66
CA ARG A 82 -4.97 5.58 -7.21
C ARG A 82 -5.53 6.62 -6.25
N PHE A 83 -5.80 7.80 -6.77
CA PHE A 83 -6.42 8.89 -6.03
C PHE A 83 -7.74 9.25 -6.69
N GLU A 84 -8.83 9.18 -5.94
CA GLU A 84 -10.14 9.62 -6.42
C GLU A 84 -10.36 11.09 -6.05
N VAL A 85 -10.77 11.88 -7.03
CA VAL A 85 -10.94 13.33 -6.88
C VAL A 85 -12.38 13.68 -7.26
N ASN A 86 -13.06 14.43 -6.40
CA ASN A 86 -14.43 14.88 -6.68
C ASN A 86 -14.46 16.08 -7.63
N ALA A 87 -15.67 16.52 -8.00
CA ALA A 87 -15.86 17.65 -8.92
C ALA A 87 -15.25 18.97 -8.44
N SER A 88 -15.06 19.12 -7.14
CA SER A 88 -14.45 20.32 -6.54
C SER A 88 -12.91 20.30 -6.59
N GLY A 89 -12.28 19.23 -7.06
CA GLY A 89 -10.84 19.07 -7.05
C GLY A 89 -10.26 18.61 -5.71
N THR A 90 -11.10 18.07 -4.84
CA THR A 90 -10.67 17.53 -3.55
C THR A 90 -10.44 16.03 -3.65
N ILE A 91 -9.32 15.55 -3.12
CA ILE A 91 -8.98 14.14 -3.06
C ILE A 91 -9.81 13.49 -1.95
N ILE A 92 -10.68 12.54 -2.31
CA ILE A 92 -11.64 11.91 -1.39
C ILE A 92 -11.28 10.49 -1.00
N ALA A 93 -10.41 9.82 -1.77
CA ALA A 93 -10.00 8.46 -1.48
C ALA A 93 -8.63 8.16 -2.06
N PHE A 94 -7.94 7.20 -1.45
CA PHE A 94 -6.65 6.68 -1.88
C PHE A 94 -6.64 5.16 -1.76
N SER A 95 -6.07 4.50 -2.76
CA SER A 95 -5.81 3.06 -2.71
C SER A 95 -4.48 2.73 -3.39
N SER A 96 -3.86 1.63 -3.00
CA SER A 96 -2.63 1.15 -3.59
C SER A 96 -2.71 -0.34 -3.88
N SER A 97 -2.00 -0.79 -4.92
CA SER A 97 -1.94 -2.18 -5.33
C SER A 97 -0.52 -2.53 -5.77
N GLY A 98 0.00 -3.66 -5.29
CA GLY A 98 1.35 -4.13 -5.63
C GLY A 98 2.49 -3.35 -4.98
N CYS A 99 2.22 -2.43 -4.07
CA CYS A 99 3.22 -1.64 -3.38
C CYS A 99 3.78 -2.37 -2.15
N PHE A 100 5.09 -2.34 -1.97
CA PHE A 100 5.75 -2.92 -0.79
C PHE A 100 7.07 -2.22 -0.48
#